data_60aa00b81d3bbb852622ee0de1a9d9f2
#
_entry.id   60aa00b81d3bbb852622ee0de1a9d9f2
#
_cell.length_a   1.000
_cell.length_b   1.000
_cell.length_c   1.000
_cell.angle_alpha   90.00
_cell.angle_beta   90.00
_cell.angle_gamma   90.00
#
_symmetry.space_group_name_H-M   'P 1'
#
loop_
_entity.id
_entity.type
_entity.pdbx_description
1 polymer ?
#
loop_
_entity_poly.entity_id
_entity_poly.type
_entity_poly.pdbx_seq_one_letter_code
_entity_poly.pdbx_strand_id
1 'polypeptide(L)'
;MKINQLLISLSVVSLFANASVDDDVRILQNDWAIANYQTDDSKKEVVFQDLIKKAHEISERNHNSAEVLTWEAIILSTYAGVSGGLSALGYVEEAKEKLDKAKEINPNVLNGSIYTSLGSLYYQVPGWPVSFGDDDKAKENLNKALTINPNGIDPNYFYGDFLLSNGKYKEAINYFEKALKAPKRPGREIADKGRVIEIKNKLLEAKDK
;
A
#
# COMPACT_ATOMS: atom_id res chain seq x y z
N MET A 1 58.94 -24.89 36.11
CA MET A 1 58.08 -23.70 36.05
C MET A 1 57.28 -23.80 34.79
N LYS A 2 55.98 -24.22 34.86
CA LYS A 2 55.09 -24.40 33.70
C LYS A 2 54.18 -23.16 33.64
N ILE A 3 54.29 -22.37 32.57
CA ILE A 3 53.47 -21.22 32.32
C ILE A 3 52.23 -21.73 31.61
N ASN A 4 51.05 -21.68 32.27
CA ASN A 4 49.75 -21.92 31.67
C ASN A 4 49.35 -20.66 30.88
N GLN A 5 49.30 -20.79 29.56
CA GLN A 5 48.68 -19.77 28.72
C GLN A 5 47.14 -19.96 28.76
N LEU A 6 46.48 -18.99 29.35
CA LEU A 6 45.01 -18.89 29.37
C LEU A 6 44.56 -18.25 28.03
N LEU A 7 44.03 -19.06 27.14
CA LEU A 7 43.39 -18.58 25.89
C LEU A 7 42.00 -18.01 26.23
N ILE A 8 41.89 -16.69 26.27
CA ILE A 8 40.60 -16.00 26.34
C ILE A 8 40.06 -15.95 24.94
N SER A 9 39.08 -16.81 24.64
CA SER A 9 38.29 -16.72 23.40
C SER A 9 37.30 -15.56 23.51
N LEU A 10 37.57 -14.48 22.78
CA LEU A 10 36.67 -13.34 22.66
C LEU A 10 35.55 -13.72 21.69
N SER A 11 34.39 -14.14 22.22
CA SER A 11 33.20 -14.36 21.42
C SER A 11 32.62 -13.00 21.02
N VAL A 12 32.85 -12.58 19.78
CA VAL A 12 32.16 -11.44 19.19
C VAL A 12 30.72 -11.86 18.94
N VAL A 13 29.85 -11.54 19.88
CA VAL A 13 28.39 -11.61 19.64
C VAL A 13 28.02 -10.45 18.72
N SER A 14 27.88 -10.73 17.45
CA SER A 14 27.30 -9.79 16.48
C SER A 14 25.84 -9.55 16.85
N LEU A 15 25.58 -8.46 17.57
CA LEU A 15 24.23 -7.93 17.72
C LEU A 15 23.78 -7.42 16.34
N PHE A 16 23.18 -8.31 15.55
CA PHE A 16 22.32 -7.85 14.47
C PHE A 16 21.12 -7.20 15.15
N ALA A 17 21.08 -5.88 15.18
CA ALA A 17 19.87 -5.15 15.53
C ALA A 17 18.81 -5.54 14.48
N ASN A 18 17.91 -6.46 14.82
CA ASN A 18 16.73 -6.72 14.01
C ASN A 18 15.92 -5.42 14.00
N ALA A 19 15.71 -4.84 12.82
CA ALA A 19 14.81 -3.72 12.66
C ALA A 19 13.45 -4.10 13.25
N SER A 20 12.81 -3.19 13.97
CA SER A 20 11.46 -3.45 14.46
C SER A 20 10.47 -3.51 13.30
N VAL A 21 9.32 -4.16 13.47
CA VAL A 21 8.24 -4.16 12.48
C VAL A 21 7.87 -2.73 12.08
N ASP A 22 7.84 -1.80 13.05
CA ASP A 22 7.53 -0.39 12.80
C ASP A 22 8.59 0.30 11.93
N ASP A 23 9.87 -0.04 12.10
CA ASP A 23 10.96 0.49 11.26
C ASP A 23 10.84 -0.06 9.84
N ASP A 24 10.59 -1.35 9.69
CA ASP A 24 10.38 -2.00 8.40
C ASP A 24 9.18 -1.40 7.65
N VAL A 25 8.08 -1.19 8.34
CA VAL A 25 6.89 -0.52 7.77
C VAL A 25 7.22 0.90 7.32
N ARG A 26 7.94 1.69 8.14
CA ARG A 26 8.35 3.06 7.75
C ARG A 26 9.26 3.08 6.53
N ILE A 27 10.17 2.11 6.43
CA ILE A 27 11.03 1.96 5.24
C ILE A 27 10.18 1.71 4.00
N LEU A 28 9.26 0.72 4.03
CA LEU A 28 8.39 0.41 2.90
C LEU A 28 7.51 1.60 2.52
N GLN A 29 6.99 2.33 3.51
CA GLN A 29 6.17 3.52 3.31
C GLN A 29 6.92 4.64 2.58
N ASN A 30 8.14 4.92 3.04
CA ASN A 30 8.97 5.98 2.47
C ASN A 30 9.44 5.62 1.06
N ASP A 31 9.94 4.40 0.88
CA ASP A 31 10.46 3.96 -0.42
C ASP A 31 9.35 3.89 -1.46
N TRP A 32 8.15 3.41 -1.09
CA TRP A 32 6.98 3.47 -1.95
C TRP A 32 6.62 4.90 -2.35
N ALA A 33 6.64 5.84 -1.40
CA ALA A 33 6.29 7.22 -1.70
C ALA A 33 7.31 7.89 -2.65
N ILE A 34 8.60 7.60 -2.49
CA ILE A 34 9.65 8.04 -3.40
C ILE A 34 9.47 7.40 -4.79
N ALA A 35 9.29 6.07 -4.84
CA ALA A 35 9.09 5.34 -6.09
C ALA A 35 7.88 5.86 -6.88
N ASN A 36 6.76 6.11 -6.17
CA ASN A 36 5.51 6.51 -6.81
C ASN A 36 5.48 7.99 -7.21
N TYR A 37 6.01 8.90 -6.37
CA TYR A 37 5.80 10.34 -6.52
C TYR A 37 7.04 11.15 -6.87
N GLN A 38 8.24 10.60 -6.71
CA GLN A 38 9.49 11.33 -6.96
C GLN A 38 10.38 10.70 -8.03
N THR A 39 10.02 9.50 -8.50
CA THR A 39 10.76 8.81 -9.56
C THR A 39 10.21 9.18 -10.93
N ASP A 40 11.09 9.49 -11.88
CA ASP A 40 10.72 9.71 -13.28
C ASP A 40 10.00 8.48 -13.85
N ASP A 41 8.96 8.70 -14.68
CA ASP A 41 8.15 7.60 -15.22
C ASP A 41 8.97 6.54 -15.96
N SER A 42 10.01 6.96 -16.68
CA SER A 42 10.93 6.05 -17.39
C SER A 42 11.75 5.11 -16.49
N LYS A 43 11.82 5.39 -15.19
CA LYS A 43 12.58 4.61 -14.20
C LYS A 43 11.67 3.88 -13.20
N LYS A 44 10.38 4.23 -13.15
CA LYS A 44 9.45 3.68 -12.16
C LYS A 44 9.42 2.16 -12.15
N GLU A 45 9.37 1.54 -13.31
CA GLU A 45 9.29 0.09 -13.44
C GLU A 45 10.46 -0.61 -12.72
N VAL A 46 11.70 -0.17 -13.01
CA VAL A 46 12.90 -0.76 -12.40
C VAL A 46 12.94 -0.50 -10.89
N VAL A 47 12.61 0.74 -10.48
CA VAL A 47 12.60 1.10 -9.04
C VAL A 47 11.56 0.28 -8.28
N PHE A 48 10.37 0.06 -8.84
CA PHE A 48 9.37 -0.79 -8.21
C PHE A 48 9.75 -2.27 -8.17
N GLN A 49 10.43 -2.80 -9.21
CA GLN A 49 10.93 -4.17 -9.19
C GLN A 49 11.92 -4.40 -8.03
N ASP A 50 12.82 -3.46 -7.78
CA ASP A 50 13.75 -3.54 -6.66
C ASP A 50 13.04 -3.36 -5.32
N LEU A 51 12.01 -2.49 -5.26
CA LEU A 51 11.19 -2.31 -4.07
C LEU A 51 10.36 -3.56 -3.74
N ILE A 52 9.85 -4.28 -4.74
CA ILE A 52 9.14 -5.56 -4.55
C ILE A 52 10.08 -6.60 -3.92
N LYS A 53 11.31 -6.75 -4.42
CA LYS A 53 12.30 -7.67 -3.82
C LYS A 53 12.53 -7.33 -2.35
N LYS A 54 12.75 -6.04 -2.05
CA LYS A 54 12.95 -5.56 -0.69
C LYS A 54 11.72 -5.82 0.19
N ALA A 55 10.51 -5.56 -0.31
CA ALA A 55 9.27 -5.81 0.41
C ALA A 55 9.09 -7.29 0.72
N HIS A 56 9.41 -8.16 -0.24
CA HIS A 56 9.37 -9.61 -0.07
C HIS A 56 10.34 -10.08 1.02
N GLU A 57 11.61 -9.65 0.99
CA GLU A 57 12.62 -9.97 2.02
C GLU A 57 12.17 -9.52 3.41
N ILE A 58 11.56 -8.32 3.51
CA ILE A 58 11.01 -7.81 4.77
C ILE A 58 9.83 -8.67 5.23
N SER A 59 8.96 -9.08 4.31
CA SER A 59 7.80 -9.91 4.60
C SER A 59 8.17 -11.32 5.04
N GLU A 60 9.21 -11.92 4.45
CA GLU A 60 9.69 -13.24 4.85
C GLU A 60 10.16 -13.27 6.31
N ARG A 61 10.89 -12.25 6.77
CA ARG A 61 11.31 -12.18 8.18
C ARG A 61 10.20 -11.73 9.14
N ASN A 62 9.09 -11.15 8.63
CA ASN A 62 7.95 -10.65 9.38
C ASN A 62 6.63 -11.29 8.92
N HIS A 63 6.63 -12.57 8.58
CA HIS A 63 5.51 -13.29 7.92
C HIS A 63 4.18 -13.28 8.68
N ASN A 64 4.18 -12.92 9.96
CA ASN A 64 2.99 -12.77 10.79
C ASN A 64 2.63 -11.30 11.09
N SER A 65 3.24 -10.32 10.41
CA SER A 65 2.87 -8.92 10.56
C SER A 65 1.84 -8.51 9.51
N ALA A 66 0.64 -8.18 9.97
CA ALA A 66 -0.41 -7.64 9.11
C ALA A 66 0.01 -6.31 8.44
N GLU A 67 0.81 -5.50 9.14
CA GLU A 67 1.34 -4.23 8.66
C GLU A 67 2.25 -4.43 7.44
N VAL A 68 3.21 -5.34 7.56
CA VAL A 68 4.20 -5.64 6.51
C VAL A 68 3.51 -6.26 5.30
N LEU A 69 2.65 -7.26 5.51
CA LEU A 69 1.87 -7.89 4.44
C LEU A 69 1.01 -6.87 3.68
N THR A 70 0.37 -5.93 4.41
CA THR A 70 -0.42 -4.87 3.78
C THR A 70 0.45 -3.95 2.93
N TRP A 71 1.66 -3.59 3.38
CA TRP A 71 2.56 -2.74 2.60
C TRP A 71 3.17 -3.46 1.40
N GLU A 72 3.51 -4.74 1.52
CA GLU A 72 3.91 -5.55 0.37
C GLU A 72 2.81 -5.58 -0.69
N ALA A 73 1.55 -5.78 -0.29
CA ALA A 73 0.41 -5.76 -1.19
C ALA A 73 0.19 -4.39 -1.87
N ILE A 74 0.36 -3.27 -1.14
CA ILE A 74 0.27 -1.93 -1.71
C ILE A 74 1.36 -1.70 -2.77
N ILE A 75 2.58 -2.16 -2.52
CA ILE A 75 3.70 -2.05 -3.46
C ILE A 75 3.41 -2.88 -4.72
N LEU A 76 2.98 -4.13 -4.58
CA LEU A 76 2.60 -5.02 -5.68
C LEU A 76 1.46 -4.42 -6.52
N SER A 77 0.40 -3.92 -5.87
CA SER A 77 -0.74 -3.29 -6.55
C SER A 77 -0.33 -2.04 -7.32
N THR A 78 0.55 -1.21 -6.74
CA THR A 78 1.05 0.00 -7.40
C THR A 78 1.92 -0.36 -8.61
N TYR A 79 2.79 -1.36 -8.47
CA TYR A 79 3.62 -1.84 -9.58
C TYR A 79 2.77 -2.42 -10.71
N ALA A 80 1.71 -3.16 -10.41
CA ALA A 80 0.78 -3.66 -11.41
C ALA A 80 0.21 -2.53 -12.27
N GLY A 81 -0.13 -1.39 -11.66
CA GLY A 81 -0.56 -0.18 -12.38
C GLY A 81 0.55 0.47 -13.24
N VAL A 82 1.81 0.37 -12.79
CA VAL A 82 2.97 0.90 -13.54
C VAL A 82 3.33 0.01 -14.74
N SER A 83 3.38 -1.32 -14.53
CA SER A 83 3.77 -2.28 -15.57
C SER A 83 2.67 -2.50 -16.61
N GLY A 84 1.41 -2.50 -16.19
CA GLY A 84 0.24 -2.72 -17.05
C GLY A 84 0.23 -4.09 -17.76
N GLY A 85 -0.76 -4.26 -18.64
CA GLY A 85 -0.87 -5.46 -19.48
C GLY A 85 -1.19 -6.74 -18.69
N LEU A 86 -1.01 -7.89 -19.36
CA LEU A 86 -1.34 -9.20 -18.76
C LEU A 86 -0.41 -9.59 -17.60
N SER A 87 0.84 -9.13 -17.62
CA SER A 87 1.79 -9.37 -16.53
C SER A 87 1.36 -8.75 -15.22
N ALA A 88 0.57 -7.68 -15.25
CA ALA A 88 0.03 -7.04 -14.07
C ALA A 88 -0.92 -7.94 -13.26
N LEU A 89 -1.59 -8.90 -13.91
CA LEU A 89 -2.58 -9.77 -13.25
C LEU A 89 -1.96 -10.62 -12.14
N GLY A 90 -0.77 -11.18 -12.36
CA GLY A 90 -0.08 -11.95 -11.32
C GLY A 90 0.21 -11.12 -10.06
N TYR A 91 0.61 -9.86 -10.24
CA TYR A 91 0.90 -8.98 -9.11
C TYR A 91 -0.36 -8.57 -8.33
N VAL A 92 -1.49 -8.33 -8.99
CA VAL A 92 -2.74 -7.99 -8.29
C VAL A 92 -3.33 -9.20 -7.57
N GLU A 93 -3.17 -10.42 -8.11
CA GLU A 93 -3.57 -11.66 -7.44
C GLU A 93 -2.73 -11.90 -6.19
N GLU A 94 -1.41 -11.78 -6.29
CA GLU A 94 -0.50 -11.87 -5.13
C GLU A 94 -0.81 -10.79 -4.08
N ALA A 95 -1.04 -9.54 -4.50
CA ALA A 95 -1.43 -8.47 -3.60
C ALA A 95 -2.72 -8.78 -2.84
N LYS A 96 -3.71 -9.36 -3.52
CA LYS A 96 -4.96 -9.78 -2.89
C LYS A 96 -4.73 -10.88 -1.86
N GLU A 97 -3.92 -11.88 -2.16
CA GLU A 97 -3.57 -12.96 -1.21
C GLU A 97 -2.89 -12.41 0.05
N LYS A 98 -1.94 -11.48 -0.10
CA LYS A 98 -1.28 -10.81 1.03
C LYS A 98 -2.27 -10.01 1.88
N LEU A 99 -3.22 -9.30 1.25
CA LEU A 99 -4.25 -8.55 1.97
C LEU A 99 -5.23 -9.47 2.71
N ASP A 100 -5.63 -10.57 2.09
CA ASP A 100 -6.51 -11.55 2.74
C ASP A 100 -5.81 -12.17 3.96
N LYS A 101 -4.54 -12.55 3.85
CA LYS A 101 -3.73 -13.01 4.98
C LYS A 101 -3.57 -11.94 6.06
N ALA A 102 -3.28 -10.69 5.69
CA ALA A 102 -3.20 -9.59 6.66
C ALA A 102 -4.51 -9.37 7.40
N LYS A 103 -5.65 -9.51 6.71
CA LYS A 103 -6.99 -9.39 7.29
C LYS A 103 -7.29 -10.49 8.30
N GLU A 104 -6.83 -11.72 8.07
CA GLU A 104 -6.95 -12.82 9.04
C GLU A 104 -6.15 -12.56 10.32
N ILE A 105 -4.96 -11.93 10.20
CA ILE A 105 -4.09 -11.61 11.35
C ILE A 105 -4.66 -10.43 12.14
N ASN A 106 -4.93 -9.31 11.48
CA ASN A 106 -5.46 -8.10 12.10
C ASN A 106 -6.30 -7.26 11.10
N PRO A 107 -7.63 -7.42 11.09
CA PRO A 107 -8.50 -6.72 10.13
C PRO A 107 -8.51 -5.19 10.28
N ASN A 108 -8.07 -4.63 11.41
CA ASN A 108 -8.08 -3.20 11.68
C ASN A 108 -6.71 -2.52 11.54
N VAL A 109 -5.70 -3.28 11.09
CA VAL A 109 -4.33 -2.77 10.96
C VAL A 109 -4.26 -1.53 10.06
N LEU A 110 -3.34 -0.63 10.35
CA LEU A 110 -3.08 0.58 9.56
C LEU A 110 -4.36 1.39 9.26
N ASN A 111 -5.25 1.49 10.26
CA ASN A 111 -6.49 2.26 10.17
C ASN A 111 -7.36 1.89 8.96
N GLY A 112 -7.50 0.60 8.67
CA GLY A 112 -8.36 0.08 7.61
C GLY A 112 -7.74 0.11 6.22
N SER A 113 -6.41 0.24 6.10
CA SER A 113 -5.71 0.22 4.80
C SER A 113 -5.93 -1.07 4.02
N ILE A 114 -6.11 -2.22 4.70
CA ILE A 114 -6.47 -3.48 4.05
C ILE A 114 -7.74 -3.32 3.21
N TYR A 115 -8.78 -2.76 3.80
CA TYR A 115 -10.07 -2.59 3.12
C TYR A 115 -10.00 -1.54 2.02
N THR A 116 -9.24 -0.46 2.21
CA THR A 116 -8.97 0.52 1.15
C THR A 116 -8.30 -0.15 -0.05
N SER A 117 -7.27 -0.97 0.20
CA SER A 117 -6.51 -1.65 -0.86
C SER A 117 -7.32 -2.76 -1.54
N LEU A 118 -8.05 -3.61 -0.79
CA LEU A 118 -8.95 -4.61 -1.37
C LEU A 118 -10.04 -3.95 -2.22
N GLY A 119 -10.65 -2.88 -1.72
CA GLY A 119 -11.66 -2.14 -2.45
C GLY A 119 -11.09 -1.56 -3.75
N SER A 120 -9.89 -0.97 -3.71
CA SER A 120 -9.18 -0.47 -4.90
C SER A 120 -8.93 -1.58 -5.92
N LEU A 121 -8.42 -2.72 -5.50
CA LEU A 121 -8.18 -3.86 -6.39
C LEU A 121 -9.47 -4.33 -7.06
N TYR A 122 -10.55 -4.48 -6.31
CA TYR A 122 -11.81 -5.02 -6.84
C TYR A 122 -12.43 -4.16 -7.95
N TYR A 123 -12.31 -2.82 -7.95
CA TYR A 123 -12.86 -2.01 -9.05
C TYR A 123 -11.86 -1.68 -10.16
N GLN A 124 -10.54 -1.81 -9.91
CA GLN A 124 -9.52 -1.50 -10.92
C GLN A 124 -9.11 -2.72 -11.75
N VAL A 125 -9.28 -3.91 -11.20
CA VAL A 125 -8.91 -5.16 -11.86
C VAL A 125 -10.07 -5.64 -12.73
N PRO A 126 -9.83 -6.20 -13.93
CA PRO A 126 -10.90 -6.77 -14.75
C PRO A 126 -11.69 -7.85 -14.01
N GLY A 127 -13.00 -7.91 -14.27
CA GLY A 127 -13.88 -8.95 -13.72
C GLY A 127 -13.70 -10.30 -14.43
N TRP A 128 -14.43 -11.30 -13.92
CA TRP A 128 -14.47 -12.62 -14.53
C TRP A 128 -14.89 -12.54 -16.03
N PRO A 129 -14.31 -13.33 -16.96
CA PRO A 129 -13.39 -14.46 -16.72
C PRO A 129 -11.90 -14.09 -16.68
N VAL A 130 -11.53 -12.80 -16.75
CA VAL A 130 -10.13 -12.36 -16.86
C VAL A 130 -9.44 -12.38 -15.50
N SER A 131 -10.09 -11.85 -14.48
CA SER A 131 -9.57 -11.82 -13.11
C SER A 131 -10.73 -11.69 -12.10
N PHE A 132 -10.46 -11.15 -10.90
CA PHE A 132 -11.38 -11.15 -9.75
C PHE A 132 -12.14 -9.83 -9.55
N GLY A 133 -12.07 -8.86 -10.45
CA GLY A 133 -12.75 -7.57 -10.31
C GLY A 133 -14.24 -7.72 -10.03
N ASP A 134 -14.78 -6.86 -9.11
CA ASP A 134 -16.14 -6.99 -8.60
C ASP A 134 -16.55 -5.68 -7.91
N ASP A 135 -17.45 -4.92 -8.51
CA ASP A 135 -17.87 -3.61 -7.98
C ASP A 135 -18.64 -3.70 -6.66
N ASP A 136 -19.36 -4.78 -6.40
CA ASP A 136 -20.08 -4.95 -5.14
C ASP A 136 -19.10 -5.19 -4.00
N LYS A 137 -18.08 -6.02 -4.22
CA LYS A 137 -16.97 -6.23 -3.27
C LYS A 137 -16.12 -4.98 -3.10
N ALA A 138 -15.89 -4.22 -4.18
CA ALA A 138 -15.22 -2.93 -4.10
C ALA A 138 -15.95 -2.00 -3.16
N LYS A 139 -17.25 -1.81 -3.37
CA LYS A 139 -18.11 -0.96 -2.54
C LYS A 139 -18.16 -1.41 -1.08
N GLU A 140 -18.30 -2.71 -0.82
CA GLU A 140 -18.29 -3.28 0.54
C GLU A 140 -17.00 -2.93 1.28
N ASN A 141 -15.84 -3.23 0.67
CA ASN A 141 -14.54 -2.96 1.28
C ASN A 141 -14.29 -1.46 1.49
N LEU A 142 -14.57 -0.62 0.50
CA LEU A 142 -14.38 0.83 0.63
C LEU A 142 -15.30 1.44 1.70
N ASN A 143 -16.55 0.97 1.85
CA ASN A 143 -17.43 1.38 2.95
C ASN A 143 -16.88 0.95 4.31
N LYS A 144 -16.30 -0.25 4.39
CA LYS A 144 -15.64 -0.72 5.62
C LYS A 144 -14.43 0.16 5.97
N ALA A 145 -13.62 0.53 4.98
CA ALA A 145 -12.51 1.47 5.17
C ALA A 145 -12.98 2.83 5.71
N LEU A 146 -14.04 3.39 5.14
CA LEU A 146 -14.65 4.64 5.61
C LEU A 146 -15.25 4.53 7.02
N THR A 147 -15.78 3.35 7.39
CA THR A 147 -16.27 3.11 8.76
C THR A 147 -15.13 3.14 9.77
N ILE A 148 -13.97 2.57 9.43
CA ILE A 148 -12.80 2.53 10.31
C ILE A 148 -12.10 3.90 10.36
N ASN A 149 -11.95 4.55 9.21
CA ASN A 149 -11.22 5.81 9.07
C ASN A 149 -12.02 6.83 8.24
N PRO A 150 -13.09 7.41 8.80
CA PRO A 150 -14.02 8.25 8.06
C PRO A 150 -13.40 9.56 7.53
N ASN A 151 -12.32 10.03 8.14
CA ASN A 151 -11.65 11.28 7.78
C ASN A 151 -10.27 11.06 7.14
N GLY A 152 -9.91 9.81 6.84
CA GLY A 152 -8.64 9.47 6.21
C GLY A 152 -8.56 9.94 4.77
N ILE A 153 -7.36 10.36 4.33
CA ILE A 153 -7.14 10.80 2.94
C ILE A 153 -7.39 9.67 1.95
N ASP A 154 -6.81 8.48 2.17
CA ASP A 154 -6.89 7.36 1.23
C ASP A 154 -8.30 6.74 1.17
N PRO A 155 -9.02 6.44 2.28
CA PRO A 155 -10.38 5.92 2.19
C PRO A 155 -11.33 6.84 1.42
N ASN A 156 -11.26 8.15 1.65
CA ASN A 156 -12.10 9.11 0.93
C ASN A 156 -11.68 9.27 -0.53
N TYR A 157 -10.37 9.24 -0.83
CA TYR A 157 -9.88 9.28 -2.20
C TYR A 157 -10.34 8.08 -3.02
N PHE A 158 -10.10 6.86 -2.54
CA PHE A 158 -10.44 5.65 -3.28
C PHE A 158 -11.95 5.42 -3.40
N TYR A 159 -12.74 5.83 -2.41
CA TYR A 159 -14.19 5.80 -2.56
C TYR A 159 -14.68 6.82 -3.58
N GLY A 160 -14.09 8.02 -3.60
CA GLY A 160 -14.36 9.04 -4.63
C GLY A 160 -13.99 8.56 -6.04
N ASP A 161 -12.84 7.89 -6.20
CA ASP A 161 -12.39 7.34 -7.48
C ASP A 161 -13.29 6.19 -7.96
N PHE A 162 -13.72 5.30 -7.06
CA PHE A 162 -14.73 4.29 -7.34
C PHE A 162 -16.07 4.90 -7.80
N LEU A 163 -16.53 5.96 -7.15
CA LEU A 163 -17.74 6.65 -7.55
C LEU A 163 -17.60 7.33 -8.92
N LEU A 164 -16.43 7.92 -9.18
CA LEU A 164 -16.10 8.54 -10.46
C LEU A 164 -16.12 7.51 -11.60
N SER A 165 -15.49 6.34 -11.40
CA SER A 165 -15.49 5.25 -12.39
C SER A 165 -16.89 4.70 -12.68
N ASN A 166 -17.82 4.83 -11.72
CA ASN A 166 -19.23 4.44 -11.86
C ASN A 166 -20.15 5.58 -12.30
N GLY A 167 -19.62 6.71 -12.80
CA GLY A 167 -20.38 7.85 -13.31
C GLY A 167 -21.11 8.66 -12.24
N LYS A 168 -20.83 8.46 -10.96
CA LYS A 168 -21.45 9.17 -9.84
C LYS A 168 -20.67 10.44 -9.48
N TYR A 169 -20.55 11.32 -10.46
CA TYR A 169 -19.66 12.49 -10.41
C TYR A 169 -19.89 13.41 -9.20
N LYS A 170 -21.16 13.75 -8.91
CA LYS A 170 -21.50 14.64 -7.78
C LYS A 170 -21.09 14.04 -6.42
N GLU A 171 -21.29 12.75 -6.26
CA GLU A 171 -20.89 12.05 -5.03
C GLU A 171 -19.37 11.96 -4.96
N ALA A 172 -18.67 11.64 -6.05
CA ALA A 172 -17.22 11.60 -6.14
C ALA A 172 -16.57 12.94 -5.70
N ILE A 173 -17.09 14.06 -6.18
CA ILE A 173 -16.65 15.42 -5.78
C ILE A 173 -16.68 15.58 -4.27
N ASN A 174 -17.76 15.18 -3.59
CA ASN A 174 -17.88 15.31 -2.14
C ASN A 174 -16.79 14.52 -1.39
N TYR A 175 -16.48 13.30 -1.86
CA TYR A 175 -15.43 12.48 -1.25
C TYR A 175 -14.03 13.00 -1.54
N PHE A 176 -13.76 13.52 -2.74
CA PHE A 176 -12.48 14.17 -3.05
C PHE A 176 -12.27 15.44 -2.19
N GLU A 177 -13.30 16.27 -2.03
CA GLU A 177 -13.23 17.44 -1.16
C GLU A 177 -13.02 17.07 0.31
N LYS A 178 -13.61 15.96 0.76
CA LYS A 178 -13.37 15.43 2.10
C LYS A 178 -11.95 14.90 2.24
N ALA A 179 -11.43 14.20 1.25
CA ALA A 179 -10.03 13.74 1.23
C ALA A 179 -9.03 14.90 1.32
N LEU A 180 -9.29 16.03 0.65
CA LEU A 180 -8.44 17.23 0.75
C LEU A 180 -8.42 17.85 2.15
N LYS A 181 -9.42 17.59 2.98
CA LYS A 181 -9.52 18.09 4.37
C LYS A 181 -8.95 17.11 5.39
N ALA A 182 -8.45 15.95 4.95
CA ALA A 182 -7.88 14.96 5.84
C ALA A 182 -6.68 15.51 6.63
N PRO A 183 -6.50 15.07 7.88
CA PRO A 183 -5.34 15.48 8.67
C PRO A 183 -4.05 14.94 8.05
N LYS A 184 -2.97 15.72 8.14
CA LYS A 184 -1.63 15.31 7.71
C LYS A 184 -1.16 14.10 8.53
N ARG A 185 -0.46 13.20 7.88
CA ARG A 185 0.08 11.99 8.51
C ARG A 185 1.56 12.20 8.85
N PRO A 186 1.97 12.13 10.13
CA PRO A 186 3.38 12.26 10.51
C PRO A 186 4.25 11.22 9.76
N GLY A 187 5.37 11.68 9.18
CA GLY A 187 6.29 10.83 8.43
C GLY A 187 5.80 10.36 7.05
N ARG A 188 4.68 10.95 6.55
CA ARG A 188 4.09 10.60 5.26
C ARG A 188 3.99 11.79 4.30
N GLU A 189 4.85 12.80 4.47
CA GLU A 189 4.77 14.10 3.78
C GLU A 189 4.83 13.96 2.24
N ILE A 190 5.70 13.05 1.73
CA ILE A 190 5.82 12.79 0.29
C ILE A 190 4.53 12.15 -0.24
N ALA A 191 4.03 11.12 0.45
CA ALA A 191 2.80 10.43 0.10
C ALA A 191 1.59 11.35 0.14
N ASP A 192 1.45 12.17 1.19
CA ASP A 192 0.34 13.11 1.35
C ASP A 192 0.36 14.17 0.24
N LYS A 193 1.54 14.72 -0.08
CA LYS A 193 1.69 15.69 -1.17
C LYS A 193 1.32 15.09 -2.53
N GLY A 194 1.78 13.88 -2.82
CA GLY A 194 1.45 13.17 -4.05
C GLY A 194 -0.05 12.88 -4.14
N ARG A 195 -0.65 12.35 -3.08
CA ARG A 195 -2.08 12.05 -3.02
C ARG A 195 -2.96 13.31 -3.21
N VAL A 196 -2.55 14.43 -2.65
CA VAL A 196 -3.26 15.71 -2.87
C VAL A 196 -3.25 16.12 -4.36
N ILE A 197 -2.16 15.86 -5.08
CA ILE A 197 -2.11 16.13 -6.53
C ILE A 197 -3.09 15.21 -7.28
N GLU A 198 -3.09 13.90 -6.97
CA GLU A 198 -4.02 12.95 -7.57
C GLU A 198 -5.49 13.34 -7.31
N ILE A 199 -5.81 13.69 -6.05
CA ILE A 199 -7.17 14.13 -5.68
C ILE A 199 -7.59 15.35 -6.49
N LYS A 200 -6.72 16.35 -6.65
CA LYS A 200 -7.04 17.56 -7.44
C LYS A 200 -7.29 17.23 -8.91
N ASN A 201 -6.50 16.33 -9.50
CA ASN A 201 -6.69 15.90 -10.88
C ASN A 201 -8.04 15.17 -11.05
N LYS A 202 -8.37 14.23 -10.14
CA LYS A 202 -9.65 13.51 -10.15
C LYS A 202 -10.84 14.42 -9.86
N LEU A 203 -10.68 15.43 -9.01
CA LEU A 203 -11.71 16.42 -8.74
C LEU A 203 -12.01 17.28 -9.98
N LEU A 204 -10.99 17.65 -10.75
CA LEU A 204 -11.17 18.34 -12.03
C LEU A 204 -11.90 17.43 -13.03
N GLU A 205 -11.42 16.18 -13.19
CA GLU A 205 -12.08 15.18 -14.06
C GLU A 205 -13.57 15.01 -13.72
N ALA A 206 -13.92 14.94 -12.43
CA ALA A 206 -15.29 14.78 -11.98
C ALA A 206 -16.16 16.02 -12.22
N LYS A 207 -15.58 17.24 -12.25
CA LYS A 207 -16.31 18.50 -12.50
C LYS A 207 -16.56 18.76 -13.97
N ASP A 208 -15.75 18.16 -14.84
CA ASP A 208 -15.86 18.32 -16.31
C ASP A 208 -16.89 17.36 -16.93
N LYS A 209 -17.52 16.50 -16.12
CA LYS A 209 -18.56 15.52 -16.51
C LYS A 209 -19.95 16.00 -16.13
#